data_775731e72fd31794112a7d6e543c6390
#
_entry.id   775731e72fd31794112a7d6e543c6390
#
_cell.length_a   1.000
_cell.length_b   1.000
_cell.length_c   1.000
_cell.angle_alpha   90.00
_cell.angle_beta   90.00
_cell.angle_gamma   90.00
#
_symmetry.space_group_name_H-M   'P 1'
#
loop_
_entity.id
_entity.type
_entity.pdbx_description
1 polymer ?
#
loop_
_entity_poly.entity_id
_entity_poly.type
_entity_poly.pdbx_seq_one_letter_code
_entity_poly.pdbx_strand_id
1 'polypeptide(L)'
;MFNFVRHFIKKVSFMAILLWIYGCSWAILGAIYLFAVIKKRTAEVDRESIWFLLAVFLFAPIVVLCIPYILISGHIKNKKAKIRAAEYELREQQEKERRELAKKYYIELVANCDNLFNENYATLANSIHEGIESERYDDSLNQLFDEILPDGYKIDVDFCKDYGHGDESKLYIEMPDGVYDYDIFAHLQMEPSPKNAWKVYLIHTLWHVLPLWWHSNYDRRVFLFDIEDSLSKTMSFSNTSLAFLKESSLDITPEIFQKDNIFYVSSCYWNDWSGLVRECIKITFDGPNVVEIENFHREVLFEHKCGLRF
;
A
#
# COMPACT_ATOMS: atom_id res chain seq x y z
N MET A 1 15.73 -28.01 22.44
CA MET A 1 15.54 -29.46 22.26
C MET A 1 14.64 -30.07 23.36
N PHE A 2 14.91 -29.91 24.64
CA PHE A 2 14.12 -30.47 25.76
C PHE A 2 12.64 -30.06 25.77
N ASN A 3 12.29 -28.81 25.44
CA ASN A 3 10.92 -28.36 25.40
C ASN A 3 10.11 -28.98 24.25
N PHE A 4 10.74 -29.27 23.15
CA PHE A 4 10.11 -29.94 21.99
C PHE A 4 9.76 -31.39 22.33
N VAL A 5 10.69 -32.12 22.94
CA VAL A 5 10.48 -33.53 23.37
C VAL A 5 9.37 -33.61 24.41
N ARG A 6 9.33 -32.70 25.39
CA ARG A 6 8.28 -32.66 26.42
C ARG A 6 6.90 -32.35 25.86
N HIS A 7 6.86 -31.49 24.83
CA HIS A 7 5.60 -31.17 24.14
C HIS A 7 5.13 -32.34 23.26
N PHE A 8 6.05 -33.05 22.62
CA PHE A 8 5.77 -34.23 21.82
C PHE A 8 5.25 -35.39 22.68
N ILE A 9 5.89 -35.68 23.84
CA ILE A 9 5.46 -36.71 24.78
C ILE A 9 4.06 -36.40 25.31
N LYS A 10 3.75 -35.12 25.65
CA LYS A 10 2.41 -34.73 26.09
C LYS A 10 1.36 -34.94 24.98
N LYS A 11 1.70 -34.66 23.74
CA LYS A 11 0.81 -34.90 22.58
C LYS A 11 0.55 -36.39 22.34
N VAL A 12 1.60 -37.22 22.42
CA VAL A 12 1.48 -38.68 22.24
C VAL A 12 0.64 -39.30 23.37
N SER A 13 0.87 -38.86 24.60
CA SER A 13 0.06 -39.33 25.75
C SER A 13 -1.40 -38.92 25.66
N PHE A 14 -1.67 -37.71 25.17
CA PHE A 14 -3.04 -37.23 24.94
C PHE A 14 -3.75 -38.01 23.84
N MET A 15 -3.05 -38.30 22.74
CA MET A 15 -3.59 -39.15 21.65
C MET A 15 -3.86 -40.58 22.13
N ALA A 16 -2.98 -41.13 22.95
CA ALA A 16 -3.19 -42.46 23.53
C ALA A 16 -4.42 -42.50 24.46
N ILE A 17 -4.62 -41.47 25.27
CA ILE A 17 -5.81 -41.33 26.12
C ILE A 17 -7.06 -41.22 25.29
N LEU A 18 -7.04 -40.43 24.21
CA LEU A 18 -8.19 -40.31 23.30
C LEU A 18 -8.52 -41.63 22.62
N LEU A 19 -7.50 -42.37 22.16
CA LEU A 19 -7.69 -43.69 21.57
C LEU A 19 -8.25 -44.71 22.58
N TRP A 20 -7.85 -44.61 23.84
CA TRP A 20 -8.33 -45.47 24.91
C TRP A 20 -9.78 -45.15 25.25
N ILE A 21 -10.14 -43.87 25.43
CA ILE A 21 -11.54 -43.44 25.62
C ILE A 21 -12.40 -43.86 24.45
N TYR A 22 -11.90 -43.75 23.25
CA TYR A 22 -12.56 -44.19 22.03
C TYR A 22 -12.81 -45.70 22.02
N GLY A 23 -11.76 -46.49 22.30
CA GLY A 23 -11.89 -47.94 22.40
C GLY A 23 -12.91 -48.38 23.47
N CYS A 24 -12.92 -47.76 24.64
CA CYS A 24 -13.88 -48.00 25.69
C CYS A 24 -15.32 -47.63 25.29
N SER A 25 -15.49 -46.50 24.61
CA SER A 25 -16.82 -46.09 24.10
C SER A 25 -17.38 -47.09 23.07
N TRP A 26 -16.52 -47.64 22.23
CA TRP A 26 -16.91 -48.71 21.29
C TRP A 26 -17.28 -49.99 21.98
N ALA A 27 -16.53 -50.40 23.00
CA ALA A 27 -16.83 -51.57 23.78
C ALA A 27 -18.18 -51.46 24.51
N ILE A 28 -18.47 -50.27 25.08
CA ILE A 28 -19.76 -50.00 25.75
C ILE A 28 -20.90 -49.99 24.73
N LEU A 29 -20.75 -49.33 23.58
CA LEU A 29 -21.79 -49.32 22.54
C LEU A 29 -22.02 -50.71 21.97
N GLY A 30 -20.94 -51.48 21.75
CA GLY A 30 -21.03 -52.87 21.34
C GLY A 30 -21.75 -53.75 22.35
N ALA A 31 -21.51 -53.58 23.63
CA ALA A 31 -22.20 -54.28 24.72
C ALA A 31 -23.68 -53.89 24.79
N ILE A 32 -24.01 -52.62 24.63
CA ILE A 32 -25.41 -52.13 24.60
C ILE A 32 -26.14 -52.73 23.38
N TYR A 33 -25.48 -52.75 22.21
CA TYR A 33 -26.01 -53.36 21.00
C TYR A 33 -26.24 -54.86 21.19
N LEU A 34 -25.28 -55.58 21.73
CA LEU A 34 -25.39 -57.00 22.00
C LEU A 34 -26.56 -57.30 22.98
N PHE A 35 -26.66 -56.46 24.02
CA PHE A 35 -27.75 -56.56 24.99
C PHE A 35 -29.12 -56.29 24.36
N ALA A 36 -29.21 -55.29 23.50
CA ALA A 36 -30.42 -54.98 22.74
C ALA A 36 -30.80 -56.11 21.79
N VAL A 37 -29.80 -56.73 21.11
CA VAL A 37 -30.02 -57.89 20.22
C VAL A 37 -30.47 -59.12 21.02
N ILE A 38 -29.91 -59.38 22.20
CA ILE A 38 -30.29 -60.49 23.07
C ILE A 38 -31.72 -60.29 23.61
N LYS A 39 -32.02 -59.05 24.05
CA LYS A 39 -33.38 -58.71 24.54
C LYS A 39 -34.44 -58.77 23.44
N LYS A 40 -34.00 -58.63 22.17
CA LYS A 40 -34.86 -58.65 20.98
C LYS A 40 -35.41 -60.03 20.56
N ARG A 41 -34.93 -61.09 21.14
CA ARG A 41 -35.58 -62.41 20.93
C ARG A 41 -37.04 -62.44 21.41
N THR A 42 -37.51 -61.29 21.99
CA THR A 42 -38.83 -61.17 22.59
C THR A 42 -39.66 -59.94 22.15
N ALA A 43 -39.24 -59.14 21.23
CA ALA A 43 -40.02 -57.98 20.77
C ALA A 43 -39.60 -57.52 19.34
N GLU A 44 -40.58 -57.17 18.52
CA GLU A 44 -40.39 -56.52 17.21
C GLU A 44 -39.65 -55.20 17.40
N VAL A 45 -38.39 -55.13 16.96
CA VAL A 45 -37.64 -53.86 16.93
C VAL A 45 -37.80 -53.27 15.57
N ASP A 46 -38.27 -52.02 15.55
CA ASP A 46 -38.44 -51.20 14.38
C ASP A 46 -37.10 -51.05 13.58
N ARG A 47 -37.20 -51.25 12.27
CA ARG A 47 -36.07 -51.24 11.33
C ARG A 47 -35.34 -49.90 11.35
N GLU A 48 -36.03 -48.80 11.60
CA GLU A 48 -35.46 -47.44 11.67
C GLU A 48 -34.55 -47.28 12.87
N SER A 49 -34.85 -47.84 14.02
CA SER A 49 -34.01 -47.80 15.22
C SER A 49 -32.67 -48.50 15.03
N ILE A 50 -32.64 -49.54 14.18
CA ILE A 50 -31.36 -50.23 13.84
C ILE A 50 -30.47 -49.36 12.97
N TRP A 51 -31.07 -48.69 11.98
CA TRP A 51 -30.32 -47.79 11.11
C TRP A 51 -29.80 -46.57 11.85
N PHE A 52 -30.57 -46.02 12.77
CA PHE A 52 -30.12 -44.93 13.63
C PHE A 52 -28.92 -45.33 14.50
N LEU A 53 -28.96 -46.48 15.15
CA LEU A 53 -27.86 -47.00 15.94
C LEU A 53 -26.62 -47.28 15.10
N LEU A 54 -26.76 -47.82 13.91
CA LEU A 54 -25.67 -48.03 12.96
C LEU A 54 -25.07 -46.70 12.50
N ALA A 55 -25.88 -45.69 12.23
CA ALA A 55 -25.40 -44.37 11.88
C ALA A 55 -24.61 -43.70 13.04
N VAL A 56 -25.14 -43.72 14.25
CA VAL A 56 -24.44 -43.23 15.43
C VAL A 56 -23.12 -43.98 15.64
N PHE A 57 -23.14 -45.30 15.45
CA PHE A 57 -21.96 -46.13 15.60
C PHE A 57 -20.84 -45.81 14.56
N LEU A 58 -21.23 -45.49 13.34
CA LEU A 58 -20.29 -45.11 12.26
C LEU A 58 -19.77 -43.68 12.38
N PHE A 59 -20.64 -42.75 12.79
CA PHE A 59 -20.29 -41.31 12.78
C PHE A 59 -19.71 -40.77 14.09
N ALA A 60 -20.12 -41.35 15.24
CA ALA A 60 -19.60 -40.90 16.53
C ALA A 60 -18.05 -40.88 16.60
N PRO A 61 -17.34 -41.88 16.08
CA PRO A 61 -15.88 -41.87 16.04
C PRO A 61 -15.31 -40.70 15.27
N ILE A 62 -15.89 -40.40 14.12
CA ILE A 62 -15.44 -39.29 13.26
C ILE A 62 -15.59 -37.96 14.00
N VAL A 63 -16.71 -37.74 14.66
CA VAL A 63 -16.97 -36.53 15.44
C VAL A 63 -15.99 -36.40 16.59
N VAL A 64 -15.73 -37.48 17.35
CA VAL A 64 -14.79 -37.47 18.47
C VAL A 64 -13.35 -37.16 18.00
N LEU A 65 -12.95 -37.62 16.83
CA LEU A 65 -11.64 -37.32 16.26
C LEU A 65 -11.56 -35.91 15.68
N CYS A 66 -12.65 -35.37 15.13
CA CYS A 66 -12.68 -34.02 14.56
C CYS A 66 -12.72 -32.91 15.61
N ILE A 67 -13.36 -33.10 16.76
CA ILE A 67 -13.45 -32.08 17.82
C ILE A 67 -12.07 -31.58 18.29
N PRO A 68 -11.09 -32.43 18.68
CA PRO A 68 -9.76 -31.95 19.06
C PRO A 68 -9.06 -31.21 17.93
N TYR A 69 -9.18 -31.68 16.69
CA TYR A 69 -8.61 -31.03 15.53
C TYR A 69 -9.17 -29.62 15.32
N ILE A 70 -10.51 -29.46 15.43
CA ILE A 70 -11.18 -28.18 15.29
C ILE A 70 -10.74 -27.22 16.41
N LEU A 71 -10.70 -27.70 17.65
CA LEU A 71 -10.28 -26.89 18.80
C LEU A 71 -8.82 -26.45 18.70
N ILE A 72 -7.92 -27.36 18.31
CA ILE A 72 -6.49 -27.03 18.13
C ILE A 72 -6.30 -26.07 16.95
N SER A 73 -6.97 -26.33 15.84
CA SER A 73 -6.94 -25.46 14.66
C SER A 73 -7.47 -24.06 14.97
N GLY A 74 -8.59 -23.96 15.71
CA GLY A 74 -9.16 -22.70 16.16
C GLY A 74 -8.20 -21.94 17.09
N HIS A 75 -7.58 -22.65 18.04
CA HIS A 75 -6.59 -22.03 18.94
C HIS A 75 -5.36 -21.49 18.19
N ILE A 76 -4.84 -22.25 17.21
CA ILE A 76 -3.71 -21.82 16.39
C ILE A 76 -4.09 -20.60 15.53
N LYS A 77 -5.28 -20.61 14.91
CA LYS A 77 -5.77 -19.47 14.12
C LYS A 77 -5.90 -18.21 14.99
N ASN A 78 -6.51 -18.32 16.16
CA ASN A 78 -6.66 -17.21 17.11
C ASN A 78 -5.30 -16.67 17.59
N LYS A 79 -4.34 -17.56 17.87
CA LYS A 79 -2.98 -17.14 18.23
C LYS A 79 -2.28 -16.40 17.11
N LYS A 80 -2.38 -16.90 15.84
CA LYS A 80 -1.83 -16.21 14.67
C LYS A 80 -2.52 -14.86 14.42
N ALA A 81 -3.83 -14.77 14.60
CA ALA A 81 -4.58 -13.52 14.47
C ALA A 81 -4.12 -12.47 15.49
N LYS A 82 -3.95 -12.87 16.76
CA LYS A 82 -3.42 -11.97 17.82
C LYS A 82 -2.00 -11.49 17.53
N ILE A 83 -1.12 -12.37 17.03
CA ILE A 83 0.25 -11.97 16.65
C ILE A 83 0.20 -10.96 15.50
N ARG A 84 -0.57 -11.21 14.46
CA ARG A 84 -0.72 -10.26 13.33
C ARG A 84 -1.31 -8.91 13.77
N ALA A 85 -2.29 -8.93 14.66
CA ALA A 85 -2.86 -7.69 15.21
C ALA A 85 -1.81 -6.89 15.99
N ALA A 86 -1.02 -7.54 16.85
CA ALA A 86 0.06 -6.89 17.58
C ALA A 86 1.18 -6.37 16.66
N GLU A 87 1.54 -7.12 15.61
CA GLU A 87 2.49 -6.66 14.58
C GLU A 87 1.96 -5.46 13.80
N TYR A 88 0.65 -5.44 13.50
CA TYR A 88 0.01 -4.31 12.84
C TYR A 88 0.03 -3.06 13.73
N GLU A 89 -0.40 -3.18 14.98
CA GLU A 89 -0.38 -2.08 15.96
C GLU A 89 1.04 -1.52 16.14
N LEU A 90 2.05 -2.39 16.24
CA LEU A 90 3.44 -1.97 16.35
C LEU A 90 3.92 -1.19 15.11
N ARG A 91 3.57 -1.66 13.90
CA ARG A 91 3.90 -0.96 12.65
C ARG A 91 3.21 0.40 12.57
N GLU A 92 1.94 0.47 12.94
CA GLU A 92 1.18 1.71 12.96
C GLU A 92 1.80 2.73 13.94
N GLN A 93 2.22 2.27 15.12
CA GLN A 93 2.90 3.12 16.08
C GLN A 93 4.25 3.61 15.56
N GLN A 94 5.08 2.73 14.97
CA GLN A 94 6.36 3.11 14.38
C GLN A 94 6.18 4.11 13.22
N GLU A 95 5.16 3.90 12.41
CA GLU A 95 4.86 4.82 11.30
C GLU A 95 4.41 6.19 11.81
N LYS A 96 3.61 6.22 12.88
CA LYS A 96 3.20 7.47 13.53
C LYS A 96 4.42 8.22 14.11
N GLU A 97 5.28 7.53 14.84
CA GLU A 97 6.51 8.11 15.40
C GLU A 97 7.43 8.66 14.28
N ARG A 98 7.56 7.92 13.16
CA ARG A 98 8.31 8.37 11.98
C ARG A 98 7.72 9.65 11.39
N ARG A 99 6.39 9.73 11.24
CA ARG A 99 5.71 10.92 10.71
C ARG A 99 5.89 12.13 11.63
N GLU A 100 5.77 11.96 12.93
CA GLU A 100 6.00 13.06 13.90
C GLU A 100 7.44 13.56 13.85
N LEU A 101 8.41 12.65 13.75
CA LEU A 101 9.82 13.02 13.61
C LEU A 101 10.09 13.75 12.29
N ALA A 102 9.54 13.28 11.19
CA ALA A 102 9.66 13.91 9.88
C ALA A 102 9.04 15.31 9.88
N LYS A 103 7.86 15.47 10.48
CA LYS A 103 7.21 16.78 10.63
C LYS A 103 8.06 17.74 11.43
N LYS A 104 8.63 17.30 12.54
CA LYS A 104 9.52 18.12 13.37
C LYS A 104 10.76 18.59 12.57
N TYR A 105 11.35 17.65 11.84
CA TYR A 105 12.54 17.98 11.03
C TYR A 105 12.19 18.91 9.87
N TYR A 106 11.04 18.75 9.23
CA TYR A 106 10.56 19.67 8.20
C TYR A 106 10.39 21.10 8.75
N ILE A 107 9.77 21.24 9.93
CA ILE A 107 9.63 22.55 10.59
C ILE A 107 11.01 23.18 10.88
N GLU A 108 11.98 22.36 11.28
CA GLU A 108 13.37 22.82 11.51
C GLU A 108 14.04 23.29 10.22
N LEU A 109 13.84 22.59 9.09
CA LEU A 109 14.32 23.00 7.77
C LEU A 109 13.75 24.36 7.37
N VAL A 110 12.42 24.52 7.44
CA VAL A 110 11.72 25.78 7.12
C VAL A 110 12.23 26.94 7.99
N ALA A 111 12.54 26.69 9.25
CA ALA A 111 12.98 27.74 10.17
C ALA A 111 14.47 28.14 10.00
N ASN A 112 15.31 27.25 9.47
CA ASN A 112 16.78 27.44 9.51
C ASN A 112 17.46 27.41 8.13
N CYS A 113 16.73 27.07 7.05
CA CYS A 113 17.28 27.04 5.70
C CYS A 113 16.56 28.04 4.81
N ASP A 114 17.31 28.63 3.88
CA ASP A 114 16.72 29.50 2.87
C ASP A 114 15.91 28.67 1.87
N ASN A 115 14.75 29.19 1.47
CA ASN A 115 13.99 28.61 0.37
C ASN A 115 14.67 28.96 -0.96
N LEU A 116 15.12 27.93 -1.66
CA LEU A 116 15.82 28.04 -2.95
C LEU A 116 14.88 27.91 -4.16
N PHE A 117 13.57 27.80 -3.92
CA PHE A 117 12.58 27.72 -5.00
C PHE A 117 12.57 29.03 -5.81
N ASN A 118 12.47 28.88 -7.12
CA ASN A 118 12.41 30.00 -8.05
C ASN A 118 11.11 29.91 -8.85
N GLU A 119 10.39 31.02 -8.99
CA GLU A 119 9.12 31.07 -9.71
C GLU A 119 9.21 30.53 -11.14
N ASN A 120 10.36 30.64 -11.80
CA ASN A 120 10.59 30.04 -13.12
C ASN A 120 10.45 28.51 -13.11
N TYR A 121 10.61 27.86 -11.95
CA TYR A 121 10.43 26.41 -11.82
C TYR A 121 8.93 26.02 -11.91
N ALA A 122 8.02 26.91 -11.48
CA ALA A 122 6.58 26.72 -11.61
C ALA A 122 6.15 26.57 -13.09
N THR A 123 6.79 27.33 -13.99
CA THR A 123 6.50 27.26 -15.42
C THR A 123 6.72 25.85 -15.97
N LEU A 124 7.77 25.17 -15.54
CA LEU A 124 8.04 23.80 -15.95
C LEU A 124 6.93 22.83 -15.51
N ALA A 125 6.46 22.93 -14.27
CA ALA A 125 5.37 22.08 -13.77
C ALA A 125 4.04 22.33 -14.51
N ASN A 126 3.76 23.58 -14.83
CA ASN A 126 2.56 23.94 -15.61
C ASN A 126 2.62 23.41 -17.05
N SER A 127 3.77 23.50 -17.72
CA SER A 127 3.93 22.98 -19.08
C SER A 127 3.76 21.46 -19.14
N ILE A 128 4.24 20.75 -18.13
CA ILE A 128 4.04 19.29 -18.00
C ILE A 128 2.56 18.97 -17.84
N HIS A 129 1.88 19.69 -16.96
CA HIS A 129 0.46 19.49 -16.72
C HIS A 129 -0.37 19.73 -17.98
N GLU A 130 -0.13 20.83 -18.69
CA GLU A 130 -0.80 21.16 -19.96
C GLU A 130 -0.45 20.15 -21.07
N GLY A 131 0.79 19.68 -21.13
CA GLY A 131 1.22 18.64 -22.06
C GLY A 131 0.47 17.35 -21.85
N ILE A 132 0.34 16.94 -20.61
CA ILE A 132 -0.39 15.74 -20.21
C ILE A 132 -1.89 15.87 -20.56
N GLU A 133 -2.53 17.02 -20.31
CA GLU A 133 -3.93 17.25 -20.66
C GLU A 133 -4.23 17.28 -22.15
N SER A 134 -3.28 17.81 -22.94
CA SER A 134 -3.44 17.97 -24.37
C SER A 134 -3.01 16.77 -25.21
N GLU A 135 -2.62 15.66 -24.57
CA GLU A 135 -2.00 14.50 -25.22
C GLU A 135 -0.72 14.82 -26.02
N ARG A 136 -0.04 15.91 -25.68
CA ARG A 136 1.23 16.35 -26.28
C ARG A 136 2.39 16.09 -25.32
N TYR A 137 2.57 14.84 -24.99
CA TYR A 137 3.54 14.41 -23.97
C TYR A 137 4.99 14.68 -24.37
N ASP A 138 5.31 14.48 -25.66
CA ASP A 138 6.68 14.45 -26.16
C ASP A 138 7.44 15.75 -25.86
N ASP A 139 6.84 16.90 -26.14
CA ASP A 139 7.48 18.19 -25.91
C ASP A 139 7.70 18.47 -24.42
N SER A 140 6.73 18.12 -23.59
CA SER A 140 6.78 18.37 -22.14
C SER A 140 7.74 17.40 -21.44
N LEU A 141 7.77 16.14 -21.86
CA LEU A 141 8.75 15.17 -21.35
C LEU A 141 10.15 15.55 -21.80
N ASN A 142 10.36 15.89 -23.07
CA ASN A 142 11.66 16.32 -23.57
C ASN A 142 12.18 17.52 -22.76
N GLN A 143 11.36 18.54 -22.50
CA GLN A 143 11.74 19.69 -21.70
C GLN A 143 12.14 19.31 -20.24
N LEU A 144 11.41 18.34 -19.64
CA LEU A 144 11.69 17.88 -18.29
C LEU A 144 13.02 17.13 -18.22
N PHE A 145 13.27 16.27 -19.21
CA PHE A 145 14.44 15.38 -19.25
C PHE A 145 15.65 16.01 -19.97
N ASP A 146 15.48 17.18 -20.58
CA ASP A 146 16.58 17.90 -21.18
C ASP A 146 17.70 18.20 -20.16
N GLU A 147 18.93 18.01 -20.57
CA GLU A 147 20.14 18.16 -19.74
C GLU A 147 20.29 17.17 -18.56
N ILE A 148 19.38 16.18 -18.43
CA ILE A 148 19.46 15.22 -17.31
C ILE A 148 19.53 13.75 -17.73
N LEU A 149 19.37 13.48 -19.02
CA LEU A 149 19.66 12.17 -19.61
C LEU A 149 21.02 12.20 -20.32
N PRO A 150 21.79 11.10 -20.27
CA PRO A 150 23.00 10.96 -21.06
C PRO A 150 22.72 11.00 -22.57
N ASP A 151 23.72 11.37 -23.36
CA ASP A 151 23.61 11.43 -24.81
C ASP A 151 23.12 10.11 -25.42
N GLY A 152 22.13 10.21 -26.30
CA GLY A 152 21.54 9.06 -26.99
C GLY A 152 20.46 8.30 -26.23
N TYR A 153 20.20 8.64 -24.98
CA TYR A 153 19.06 8.13 -24.23
C TYR A 153 17.79 8.91 -24.60
N LYS A 154 16.67 8.22 -24.62
CA LYS A 154 15.35 8.83 -24.88
C LYS A 154 14.36 8.38 -23.81
N ILE A 155 13.44 9.27 -23.49
CA ILE A 155 12.31 8.98 -22.60
C ILE A 155 11.04 8.85 -23.40
N ASP A 156 10.19 7.90 -23.04
CA ASP A 156 8.87 7.75 -23.64
C ASP A 156 7.90 7.14 -22.64
N VAL A 157 6.63 7.10 -23.00
CA VAL A 157 5.55 6.54 -22.19
C VAL A 157 5.01 5.28 -22.86
N ASP A 158 5.11 4.16 -22.15
CA ASP A 158 4.42 2.94 -22.55
C ASP A 158 2.94 3.07 -22.15
N PHE A 159 2.09 3.39 -23.13
CA PHE A 159 0.65 3.43 -22.94
C PHE A 159 0.08 2.03 -23.13
N CYS A 160 -0.28 1.39 -22.05
CA CYS A 160 -1.07 0.16 -22.13
C CYS A 160 -2.44 0.45 -22.73
N LYS A 161 -2.66 0.00 -23.96
CA LYS A 161 -3.90 0.22 -24.73
C LYS A 161 -5.04 -0.74 -24.40
N ASP A 162 -4.82 -1.73 -23.57
CA ASP A 162 -5.85 -2.71 -23.22
C ASP A 162 -6.67 -2.23 -22.01
N TYR A 163 -7.89 -1.84 -22.29
CA TYR A 163 -8.93 -1.41 -21.33
C TYR A 163 -9.42 -2.53 -20.37
N GLY A 164 -8.62 -3.52 -20.12
CA GLY A 164 -8.93 -4.63 -19.22
C GLY A 164 -7.95 -4.73 -18.05
N HIS A 165 -8.38 -4.29 -16.88
CA HIS A 165 -7.85 -4.64 -15.56
C HIS A 165 -6.33 -4.93 -15.47
N GLY A 166 -5.50 -3.91 -15.31
CA GLY A 166 -4.15 -4.08 -14.84
C GLY A 166 -3.02 -3.50 -15.70
N ASP A 167 -3.34 -2.86 -16.81
CA ASP A 167 -2.31 -2.28 -17.67
C ASP A 167 -2.03 -0.83 -17.22
N GLU A 168 -0.90 -0.66 -16.60
CA GLU A 168 -0.42 0.60 -16.05
C GLU A 168 0.48 1.30 -17.08
N SER A 169 0.13 2.52 -17.49
CA SER A 169 1.06 3.35 -18.27
C SER A 169 2.33 3.61 -17.48
N LYS A 170 3.49 3.49 -18.11
CA LYS A 170 4.79 3.61 -17.45
C LYS A 170 5.75 4.48 -18.24
N LEU A 171 6.54 5.28 -17.54
CA LEU A 171 7.72 5.90 -18.11
C LEU A 171 8.80 4.84 -18.33
N TYR A 172 9.49 4.89 -19.45
CA TYR A 172 10.66 4.09 -19.72
C TYR A 172 11.74 4.91 -20.42
N ILE A 173 12.95 4.44 -20.30
CA ILE A 173 14.11 4.99 -21.03
C ILE A 173 14.53 3.99 -22.09
N GLU A 174 14.67 4.47 -23.32
CA GLU A 174 15.33 3.76 -24.41
C GLU A 174 16.82 4.13 -24.40
N MET A 175 17.67 3.12 -24.19
CA MET A 175 19.12 3.27 -24.25
C MET A 175 19.63 3.26 -25.70
N PRO A 176 20.85 3.75 -25.97
CA PRO A 176 21.39 3.85 -27.33
C PRO A 176 21.47 2.52 -28.08
N ASP A 177 21.53 1.40 -27.36
CA ASP A 177 21.52 0.04 -27.94
C ASP A 177 20.11 -0.53 -28.20
N GLY A 178 19.06 0.28 -27.96
CA GLY A 178 17.67 -0.09 -28.16
C GLY A 178 17.07 -0.93 -27.03
N VAL A 179 17.75 -1.03 -25.89
CA VAL A 179 17.20 -1.69 -24.69
C VAL A 179 16.35 -0.69 -23.92
N TYR A 180 15.23 -1.18 -23.37
CA TYR A 180 14.30 -0.37 -22.57
C TYR A 180 14.49 -0.66 -21.09
N ASP A 181 14.47 0.41 -20.26
CA ASP A 181 14.52 0.29 -18.80
C ASP A 181 13.42 1.14 -18.16
N TYR A 182 12.72 0.55 -17.19
CA TYR A 182 11.67 1.21 -16.41
C TYR A 182 12.18 1.83 -15.11
N ASP A 183 13.42 1.54 -14.71
CA ASP A 183 14.09 2.22 -13.60
C ASP A 183 14.73 3.52 -14.08
N ILE A 184 13.87 4.49 -14.41
CA ILE A 184 14.29 5.77 -14.99
C ILE A 184 15.29 6.53 -14.11
N PHE A 185 15.17 6.40 -12.77
CA PHE A 185 16.03 7.13 -11.83
C PHE A 185 17.48 6.65 -11.84
N ALA A 186 17.73 5.40 -12.18
CA ALA A 186 19.07 4.84 -12.32
C ALA A 186 19.87 5.46 -13.48
N HIS A 187 19.19 6.11 -14.42
CA HIS A 187 19.80 6.70 -15.62
C HIS A 187 19.88 8.22 -15.59
N LEU A 188 19.32 8.88 -14.57
CA LEU A 188 19.38 10.33 -14.45
C LEU A 188 20.79 10.78 -14.03
N GLN A 189 21.38 11.69 -14.79
CA GLN A 189 22.68 12.28 -14.53
C GLN A 189 22.60 13.80 -14.62
N MET A 190 22.84 14.48 -13.51
CA MET A 190 22.72 15.93 -13.45
C MET A 190 23.54 16.51 -12.30
N GLU A 191 24.02 17.74 -12.48
CA GLU A 191 24.62 18.46 -11.37
C GLU A 191 23.61 18.73 -10.25
N PRO A 192 23.96 18.45 -8.98
CA PRO A 192 23.10 18.76 -7.83
C PRO A 192 22.80 20.27 -7.78
N SER A 193 21.54 20.62 -8.00
CA SER A 193 21.05 21.98 -7.96
C SER A 193 19.57 22.05 -7.59
N PRO A 194 19.08 23.19 -7.10
CA PRO A 194 17.65 23.36 -6.80
C PRO A 194 16.76 23.11 -8.04
N LYS A 195 17.19 23.58 -9.23
CA LYS A 195 16.47 23.33 -10.50
C LYS A 195 16.38 21.85 -10.80
N ASN A 196 17.46 21.11 -10.65
CA ASN A 196 17.50 19.69 -10.97
C ASN A 196 16.77 18.86 -9.89
N ALA A 197 16.84 19.24 -8.62
CA ALA A 197 16.01 18.64 -7.58
C ALA A 197 14.53 18.84 -7.86
N TRP A 198 14.11 20.01 -8.37
CA TRP A 198 12.73 20.25 -8.81
C TRP A 198 12.35 19.36 -10.00
N LYS A 199 13.21 19.21 -11.00
CA LYS A 199 12.98 18.28 -12.12
C LYS A 199 12.79 16.84 -11.61
N VAL A 200 13.66 16.36 -10.73
CA VAL A 200 13.53 15.01 -10.12
C VAL A 200 12.19 14.85 -9.38
N TYR A 201 11.78 15.88 -8.63
CA TYR A 201 10.47 15.88 -7.96
C TYR A 201 9.31 15.74 -8.94
N LEU A 202 9.32 16.46 -10.05
CA LEU A 202 8.30 16.39 -11.09
C LEU A 202 8.29 15.01 -11.77
N ILE A 203 9.46 14.47 -12.11
CA ILE A 203 9.60 13.12 -12.67
C ILE A 203 9.05 12.07 -11.70
N HIS A 204 9.40 12.16 -10.43
CA HIS A 204 8.89 11.26 -9.39
C HIS A 204 7.36 11.34 -9.28
N THR A 205 6.79 12.53 -9.37
CA THR A 205 5.34 12.71 -9.37
C THR A 205 4.68 12.07 -10.59
N LEU A 206 5.24 12.30 -11.78
CA LEU A 206 4.73 11.68 -13.01
C LEU A 206 4.82 10.16 -12.96
N TRP A 207 5.93 9.63 -12.49
CA TRP A 207 6.14 8.19 -12.36
C TRP A 207 5.09 7.53 -11.46
N HIS A 208 4.63 8.23 -10.41
CA HIS A 208 3.56 7.76 -9.54
C HIS A 208 2.16 7.94 -10.13
N VAL A 209 1.92 8.98 -10.91
CA VAL A 209 0.59 9.32 -11.42
C VAL A 209 0.24 8.57 -12.71
N LEU A 210 1.21 8.33 -13.57
CA LEU A 210 0.98 7.66 -14.86
C LEU A 210 0.34 6.28 -14.76
N PRO A 211 0.75 5.38 -13.83
CA PRO A 211 0.09 4.09 -13.65
C PRO A 211 -1.38 4.18 -13.27
N LEU A 212 -1.80 5.28 -12.68
CA LEU A 212 -3.18 5.52 -12.22
C LEU A 212 -4.01 6.29 -13.23
N TRP A 213 -3.44 6.64 -14.37
CA TRP A 213 -4.08 7.46 -15.41
C TRP A 213 -5.40 6.90 -15.92
N TRP A 214 -5.53 5.58 -16.01
CA TRP A 214 -6.76 4.92 -16.43
C TRP A 214 -7.91 5.04 -15.41
N HIS A 215 -7.58 5.25 -14.13
CA HIS A 215 -8.56 5.45 -13.07
C HIS A 215 -9.19 6.84 -13.10
N SER A 216 -8.96 7.57 -14.18
CA SER A 216 -9.44 8.91 -14.35
C SER A 216 -8.85 9.92 -13.36
N ASN A 217 -9.38 11.07 -13.37
CA ASN A 217 -8.88 12.30 -12.75
C ASN A 217 -8.74 12.29 -11.21
N TYR A 218 -9.10 11.20 -10.51
CA TYR A 218 -9.19 11.22 -9.05
C TYR A 218 -7.86 11.32 -8.31
N ASP A 219 -6.80 10.68 -8.81
CA ASP A 219 -5.46 10.79 -8.19
C ASP A 219 -4.54 11.75 -8.95
N ARG A 220 -5.07 12.44 -9.92
CA ARG A 220 -4.36 13.46 -10.66
C ARG A 220 -3.91 14.57 -9.71
N ARG A 221 -2.61 14.80 -9.66
CA ARG A 221 -2.01 15.84 -8.83
C ARG A 221 -1.97 17.15 -9.60
N VAL A 222 -2.81 18.08 -9.22
CA VAL A 222 -2.78 19.44 -9.74
C VAL A 222 -1.89 20.27 -8.82
N PHE A 223 -0.70 20.65 -9.30
CA PHE A 223 0.21 21.48 -8.55
C PHE A 223 -0.38 22.88 -8.33
N LEU A 224 -0.24 23.36 -7.11
CA LEU A 224 -0.75 24.64 -6.67
C LEU A 224 0.44 25.50 -6.25
N PHE A 225 0.65 26.60 -6.94
CA PHE A 225 1.73 27.55 -6.68
C PHE A 225 1.23 28.83 -6.04
N ASP A 226 0.01 29.23 -6.41
CA ASP A 226 -0.71 30.37 -5.91
C ASP A 226 -2.18 30.00 -5.78
N ILE A 227 -2.84 30.51 -4.73
CA ILE A 227 -4.24 30.23 -4.47
C ILE A 227 -5.13 30.76 -5.59
N GLU A 228 -4.86 31.95 -6.14
CA GLU A 228 -5.67 32.55 -7.18
C GLU A 228 -5.58 31.76 -8.51
N ASP A 229 -4.37 31.38 -8.91
CA ASP A 229 -4.12 30.56 -10.10
C ASP A 229 -4.74 29.17 -9.96
N SER A 230 -4.62 28.58 -8.78
CA SER A 230 -5.19 27.27 -8.42
C SER A 230 -6.70 27.22 -8.56
N LEU A 231 -7.40 28.31 -8.23
CA LEU A 231 -8.84 28.41 -8.33
C LEU A 231 -9.34 28.39 -9.77
N SER A 232 -8.49 28.80 -10.74
CA SER A 232 -8.81 28.82 -12.15
C SER A 232 -8.64 27.45 -12.84
N LYS A 233 -7.78 26.60 -12.29
CA LYS A 233 -7.33 25.34 -12.92
C LYS A 233 -8.11 24.10 -12.50
N THR A 234 -8.89 24.16 -11.42
CA THR A 234 -9.52 22.96 -10.86
C THR A 234 -11.03 23.01 -11.00
N MET A 235 -11.57 22.21 -11.91
CA MET A 235 -13.02 22.07 -12.10
C MET A 235 -13.72 21.28 -10.97
N SER A 236 -12.97 20.60 -10.12
CA SER A 236 -13.51 19.71 -9.07
C SER A 236 -13.62 20.31 -7.68
N PHE A 237 -13.23 21.57 -7.49
CA PHE A 237 -13.41 22.24 -6.20
C PHE A 237 -14.88 22.43 -5.85
N SER A 238 -15.31 21.87 -4.74
CA SER A 238 -16.58 22.26 -4.15
C SER A 238 -16.54 23.72 -3.69
N ASN A 239 -17.68 24.38 -3.60
CA ASN A 239 -17.77 25.76 -3.04
C ASN A 239 -17.14 25.83 -1.62
N THR A 240 -17.18 24.75 -0.86
CA THR A 240 -16.58 24.66 0.47
C THR A 240 -15.06 24.66 0.40
N SER A 241 -14.47 23.91 -0.54
CA SER A 241 -13.03 23.86 -0.76
C SER A 241 -12.49 25.21 -1.21
N LEU A 242 -13.22 25.88 -2.11
CA LEU A 242 -12.90 27.24 -2.57
C LEU A 242 -12.96 28.28 -1.45
N ALA A 243 -13.98 28.22 -0.61
CA ALA A 243 -14.10 29.11 0.54
C ALA A 243 -12.94 28.90 1.52
N PHE A 244 -12.62 27.65 1.83
CA PHE A 244 -11.48 27.31 2.69
C PHE A 244 -10.16 27.87 2.15
N LEU A 245 -9.87 27.65 0.85
CA LEU A 245 -8.64 28.16 0.24
C LEU A 245 -8.56 29.68 0.26
N LYS A 246 -9.68 30.39 0.00
CA LYS A 246 -9.73 31.86 0.02
C LYS A 246 -9.61 32.45 1.42
N GLU A 247 -10.16 31.78 2.42
CA GLU A 247 -10.16 32.25 3.81
C GLU A 247 -8.90 31.79 4.59
N SER A 248 -8.23 30.73 4.12
CA SER A 248 -7.02 30.24 4.74
C SER A 248 -5.83 31.13 4.42
N SER A 249 -5.05 31.47 5.44
CA SER A 249 -3.75 32.12 5.28
C SER A 249 -2.64 31.09 4.98
N LEU A 250 -2.97 29.98 4.31
CA LEU A 250 -2.02 28.93 4.01
C LEU A 250 -1.02 29.42 2.96
N ASP A 251 0.24 29.33 3.29
CA ASP A 251 1.30 29.44 2.30
C ASP A 251 1.41 28.10 1.54
N ILE A 252 1.09 28.12 0.25
CA ILE A 252 1.19 26.97 -0.65
C ILE A 252 2.36 27.06 -1.62
N THR A 253 3.20 28.08 -1.44
CA THR A 253 4.39 28.26 -2.25
C THR A 253 5.29 27.03 -2.12
N PRO A 254 5.81 26.50 -3.23
CA PRO A 254 6.79 25.42 -3.17
C PRO A 254 8.08 25.88 -2.48
N GLU A 255 8.75 24.94 -1.85
CA GLU A 255 9.96 25.17 -1.12
C GLU A 255 11.02 24.15 -1.51
N ILE A 256 12.25 24.59 -1.64
CA ILE A 256 13.41 23.73 -1.86
C ILE A 256 14.45 24.09 -0.81
N PHE A 257 14.79 23.15 0.04
CA PHE A 257 15.85 23.29 1.03
C PHE A 257 17.01 22.40 0.69
N GLN A 258 18.22 22.87 0.92
CA GLN A 258 19.44 22.10 0.69
C GLN A 258 20.21 21.94 2.00
N LYS A 259 20.65 20.69 2.24
CA LYS A 259 21.59 20.36 3.31
C LYS A 259 22.60 19.36 2.76
N ASP A 260 23.84 19.82 2.60
CA ASP A 260 24.91 19.07 1.93
C ASP A 260 24.50 18.67 0.50
N ASN A 261 24.53 17.37 0.18
CA ASN A 261 24.11 16.80 -1.11
C ASN A 261 22.63 16.31 -1.12
N ILE A 262 21.86 16.73 -0.13
CA ILE A 262 20.47 16.36 0.03
C ILE A 262 19.57 17.57 -0.23
N PHE A 263 18.58 17.40 -1.07
CA PHE A 263 17.54 18.38 -1.32
C PHE A 263 16.21 17.89 -0.74
N TYR A 264 15.48 18.79 -0.12
CA TYR A 264 14.11 18.60 0.35
C TYR A 264 13.21 19.48 -0.48
N VAL A 265 12.39 18.87 -1.32
CA VAL A 265 11.48 19.58 -2.22
C VAL A 265 10.06 19.43 -1.68
N SER A 266 9.46 20.54 -1.27
CA SER A 266 8.10 20.60 -0.75
C SER A 266 7.19 21.32 -1.74
N SER A 267 6.03 20.74 -2.04
CA SER A 267 5.02 21.38 -2.88
C SER A 267 3.63 21.00 -2.43
N CYS A 268 2.67 21.86 -2.74
CA CYS A 268 1.27 21.60 -2.52
C CYS A 268 0.61 21.16 -3.82
N TYR A 269 -0.27 20.17 -3.71
CA TYR A 269 -1.11 19.73 -4.82
C TYR A 269 -2.52 19.41 -4.35
N TRP A 270 -3.46 19.52 -5.26
CA TRP A 270 -4.81 19.00 -5.08
C TRP A 270 -4.94 17.64 -5.75
N ASN A 271 -5.59 16.72 -5.09
CA ASN A 271 -6.19 15.56 -5.74
C ASN A 271 -7.58 15.27 -5.16
N ASP A 272 -8.45 14.65 -5.96
CA ASP A 272 -9.84 14.42 -5.57
C ASP A 272 -10.01 13.36 -4.47
N TRP A 273 -8.98 12.55 -4.19
CA TRP A 273 -9.00 11.57 -3.10
C TRP A 273 -8.70 12.17 -1.74
N SER A 274 -7.68 13.00 -1.67
CA SER A 274 -7.13 13.50 -0.41
C SER A 274 -7.47 14.96 -0.16
N GLY A 275 -7.77 15.73 -1.21
CA GLY A 275 -7.92 17.16 -1.15
C GLY A 275 -6.61 17.91 -1.33
N LEU A 276 -6.39 18.96 -0.54
CA LEU A 276 -5.15 19.74 -0.55
C LEU A 276 -4.09 19.03 0.28
N VAL A 277 -2.99 18.68 -0.35
CA VAL A 277 -1.89 17.95 0.27
C VAL A 277 -0.60 18.72 0.09
N ARG A 278 0.18 18.85 1.16
CA ARG A 278 1.58 19.21 1.11
C ARG A 278 2.42 17.94 1.16
N GLU A 279 3.32 17.78 0.22
CA GLU A 279 4.26 16.66 0.17
C GLU A 279 5.69 17.20 0.12
N CYS A 280 6.57 16.62 0.90
CA CYS A 280 8.00 16.91 0.88
C CYS A 280 8.76 15.64 0.53
N ILE A 281 9.56 15.69 -0.52
CA ILE A 281 10.43 14.59 -0.94
C ILE A 281 11.87 14.95 -0.59
N LYS A 282 12.58 13.98 -0.06
CA LYS A 282 14.04 14.02 0.14
C LYS A 282 14.69 13.38 -1.08
N ILE A 283 15.62 14.09 -1.70
CA ILE A 283 16.40 13.66 -2.87
C ILE A 283 17.87 13.71 -2.49
N THR A 284 18.55 12.58 -2.58
CA THR A 284 19.99 12.48 -2.28
C THR A 284 20.77 12.28 -3.58
N PHE A 285 21.82 13.09 -3.75
CA PHE A 285 22.74 12.98 -4.88
C PHE A 285 24.08 12.39 -4.43
N ASP A 286 24.69 11.57 -5.29
CA ASP A 286 26.11 11.18 -5.21
C ASP A 286 26.81 11.58 -6.52
N GLY A 287 27.52 12.70 -6.46
CA GLY A 287 27.97 13.37 -7.67
C GLY A 287 26.78 13.71 -8.58
N PRO A 288 26.80 13.36 -9.87
CA PRO A 288 25.72 13.64 -10.80
C PRO A 288 24.55 12.66 -10.70
N ASN A 289 24.63 11.61 -9.89
CA ASN A 289 23.62 10.56 -9.86
C ASN A 289 22.60 10.80 -8.75
N VAL A 290 21.33 10.52 -9.03
CA VAL A 290 20.29 10.45 -8.01
C VAL A 290 20.34 9.06 -7.37
N VAL A 291 20.67 8.99 -6.08
CA VAL A 291 20.86 7.70 -5.38
C VAL A 291 19.71 7.33 -4.47
N GLU A 292 18.91 8.29 -4.04
CA GLU A 292 17.76 8.03 -3.17
C GLU A 292 16.68 9.09 -3.38
N ILE A 293 15.44 8.63 -3.50
CA ILE A 293 14.24 9.48 -3.46
C ILE A 293 13.32 8.90 -2.40
N GLU A 294 13.02 9.70 -1.38
CA GLU A 294 12.20 9.27 -0.24
C GLU A 294 11.04 10.25 -0.03
N ASN A 295 9.83 9.73 0.13
CA ASN A 295 8.72 10.54 0.61
C ASN A 295 8.96 10.86 2.10
N PHE A 296 9.49 12.06 2.35
CA PHE A 296 9.97 12.49 3.64
C PHE A 296 8.83 12.92 4.56
N HIS A 297 7.94 13.78 4.07
CA HIS A 297 6.81 14.29 4.83
C HIS A 297 5.59 14.47 3.92
N ARG A 298 4.41 14.13 4.44
CA ARG A 298 3.14 14.34 3.76
C ARG A 298 2.07 14.77 4.78
N GLU A 299 1.39 15.88 4.50
CA GLU A 299 0.34 16.44 5.34
C GLU A 299 -0.89 16.78 4.48
N VAL A 300 -2.06 16.35 4.92
CA VAL A 300 -3.33 16.77 4.31
C VAL A 300 -3.75 18.09 4.98
N LEU A 301 -3.65 19.18 4.24
CA LEU A 301 -3.99 20.54 4.72
C LEU A 301 -5.49 20.78 4.71
N PHE A 302 -6.19 20.17 3.75
CA PHE A 302 -7.65 20.20 3.66
C PHE A 302 -8.15 18.88 3.11
N GLU A 303 -8.95 18.15 3.88
CA GLU A 303 -9.50 16.85 3.49
C GLU A 303 -10.70 17.02 2.55
N HIS A 304 -10.63 16.43 1.37
CA HIS A 304 -11.75 16.33 0.45
C HIS A 304 -12.32 14.92 0.47
N LYS A 305 -13.63 14.80 0.57
CA LYS A 305 -14.34 13.52 0.49
C LYS A 305 -15.06 13.46 -0.85
N CYS A 306 -14.48 12.79 -1.83
CA CYS A 306 -15.06 12.66 -3.16
C CYS A 306 -16.38 11.86 -3.21
N GLY A 307 -16.77 11.23 -2.10
CA GLY A 307 -18.02 10.47 -2.00
C GLY A 307 -18.03 9.13 -2.72
N LEU A 308 -17.00 8.80 -3.45
CA LEU A 308 -16.85 7.50 -4.11
C LEU A 308 -16.33 6.47 -3.11
N ARG A 309 -17.05 5.37 -2.98
CA ARG A 309 -16.61 4.17 -2.25
C ARG A 309 -16.43 3.08 -3.31
N PHE A 310 -15.22 2.59 -3.44
CA PHE A 310 -14.93 1.38 -4.22
C PHE A 310 -14.98 0.15 -3.33
#